data_729f916f9c6ae20b9fb9dac2f363b43e
#
_entry.id   729f916f9c6ae20b9fb9dac2f363b43e
#
_cell.length_a   1.000
_cell.length_b   1.000
_cell.length_c   1.000
_cell.angle_alpha   90.00
_cell.angle_beta   90.00
_cell.angle_gamma   90.00
#
_symmetry.space_group_name_H-M   'P 1'
#
loop_
_entity.id
_entity.type
_entity.pdbx_description
1 polymer ?
#
loop_
_entity_poly.entity_id
_entity_poly.type
_entity_poly.pdbx_seq_one_letter_code
_entity_poly.pdbx_strand_id
1 'polypeptide(L)'
;NKECHFFDLESDIMLGFGRTDDDTKDEEMISKEAEKNKSDVDMEGFWERNLEQSENMDAYRAGSALFGESLRKDTKPDDKSFARDIIRESFMKRKINEYIEKGFDSEKIVAITGAFHTSAIESLEGAMSDKEYKGLERRESNITLMPYSYYRLSKRTGYGAGNAAPAYYELLWQGFLSGDITLHERKYLSSLAKYMREHGGIVSSAQVIEATRLARELAVIRGGSVPTLEDLKDASITCMGGGSFGEM
;
A
#
# COMPACT_ATOMS: atom_id res chain seq x y z
N ASN A 1 10.71 8.17 -23.56
CA ASN A 1 9.32 8.31 -23.11
C ASN A 1 8.76 6.91 -22.88
N LYS A 2 8.25 6.66 -21.66
CA LYS A 2 7.46 5.46 -21.37
C LYS A 2 6.00 5.85 -21.43
N GLU A 3 5.20 5.09 -22.16
CA GLU A 3 3.75 5.27 -22.19
C GLU A 3 3.15 4.63 -20.94
N CYS A 4 2.18 5.31 -20.30
CA CYS A 4 1.45 4.81 -19.15
C CYS A 4 -0.03 4.78 -19.48
N HIS A 5 -0.67 3.65 -19.19
CA HIS A 5 -2.08 3.42 -19.50
C HIS A 5 -2.80 2.81 -18.31
N PHE A 6 -4.01 3.27 -18.06
CA PHE A 6 -4.93 2.58 -17.17
C PHE A 6 -5.53 1.38 -17.90
N PHE A 7 -5.60 0.24 -17.22
CA PHE A 7 -6.03 -1.01 -17.88
C PHE A 7 -7.05 -1.82 -17.05
N ASP A 8 -7.53 -1.27 -15.93
CA ASP A 8 -8.69 -1.81 -15.23
C ASP A 8 -10.00 -1.32 -15.86
N LEU A 9 -11.13 -1.89 -15.46
CA LEU A 9 -12.47 -1.51 -15.94
C LEU A 9 -12.73 -0.01 -15.72
N GLU A 10 -13.39 0.59 -16.69
CA GLU A 10 -13.80 2.00 -16.63
C GLU A 10 -14.76 2.24 -15.44
N SER A 11 -14.68 3.43 -14.87
CA SER A 11 -15.46 3.80 -13.67
C SER A 11 -16.98 3.73 -13.90
N ASP A 12 -17.47 3.99 -15.11
CA ASP A 12 -18.88 3.88 -15.45
C ASP A 12 -19.40 2.44 -15.42
N ILE A 13 -18.55 1.47 -15.79
CA ILE A 13 -18.83 0.04 -15.67
C ILE A 13 -18.76 -0.38 -14.20
N MET A 14 -17.72 0.08 -13.47
CA MET A 14 -17.59 -0.23 -12.05
C MET A 14 -18.79 0.25 -11.23
N LEU A 15 -19.34 1.42 -11.55
CA LEU A 15 -20.58 1.92 -10.97
C LEU A 15 -21.81 1.08 -11.36
N GLY A 16 -21.77 0.39 -12.50
CA GLY A 16 -22.80 -0.54 -12.96
C GLY A 16 -23.00 -1.73 -12.03
N PHE A 17 -21.92 -2.24 -11.42
CA PHE A 17 -22.00 -3.33 -10.44
C PHE A 17 -22.74 -2.97 -9.15
N GLY A 18 -22.97 -1.67 -8.89
CA GLY A 18 -23.60 -1.19 -7.68
C GLY A 18 -22.69 -1.32 -6.45
N ARG A 19 -23.07 -0.64 -5.35
CA ARG A 19 -22.55 -0.98 -4.02
C ARG A 19 -23.27 -2.25 -3.57
N THR A 20 -22.52 -3.26 -3.23
CA THR A 20 -23.08 -4.42 -2.54
C THR A 20 -23.24 -4.07 -1.06
N ASP A 21 -24.27 -4.63 -0.40
CA ASP A 21 -24.41 -4.52 1.07
C ASP A 21 -23.20 -5.12 1.81
N ASP A 22 -22.37 -5.92 1.11
CA ASP A 22 -21.14 -6.49 1.61
C ASP A 22 -19.99 -5.45 1.61
N ASP A 23 -19.91 -4.54 0.62
CA ASP A 23 -18.89 -3.47 0.62
C ASP A 23 -18.98 -2.59 1.89
N THR A 24 -20.20 -2.40 2.43
CA THR A 24 -20.40 -1.65 3.68
C THR A 24 -20.16 -2.50 4.93
N LYS A 25 -20.40 -3.79 4.89
CA LYS A 25 -20.14 -4.73 5.99
C LYS A 25 -18.66 -5.04 6.10
N ASP A 26 -17.96 -5.15 4.97
CA ASP A 26 -16.52 -5.36 4.93
C ASP A 26 -15.77 -4.15 5.49
N GLU A 27 -16.18 -2.90 5.14
CA GLU A 27 -15.62 -1.69 5.76
C GLU A 27 -15.90 -1.64 7.28
N GLU A 28 -17.09 -2.04 7.74
CA GLU A 28 -17.42 -2.12 9.16
C GLU A 28 -16.74 -3.31 9.87
N MET A 29 -16.61 -4.46 9.24
CA MET A 29 -15.91 -5.62 9.78
C MET A 29 -14.41 -5.36 9.87
N ILE A 30 -13.78 -4.84 8.81
CA ILE A 30 -12.36 -4.47 8.80
C ILE A 30 -12.07 -3.42 9.88
N SER A 31 -12.96 -2.43 10.07
CA SER A 31 -12.79 -1.46 11.14
C SER A 31 -12.96 -2.06 12.53
N LYS A 32 -13.92 -2.98 12.72
CA LYS A 32 -14.17 -3.67 14.00
C LYS A 32 -13.12 -4.74 14.30
N GLU A 33 -12.61 -5.46 13.30
CA GLU A 33 -11.49 -6.40 13.46
C GLU A 33 -10.17 -5.67 13.69
N ALA A 34 -9.90 -4.56 13.02
CA ALA A 34 -8.75 -3.70 13.32
C ALA A 34 -8.79 -3.13 14.74
N GLU A 35 -9.98 -2.87 15.31
CA GLU A 35 -10.13 -2.49 16.72
C GLU A 35 -9.99 -3.67 17.69
N LYS A 36 -10.40 -4.88 17.28
CA LYS A 36 -10.36 -6.08 18.10
C LYS A 36 -9.00 -6.75 18.15
N ASN A 37 -8.24 -6.65 17.07
CA ASN A 37 -6.95 -7.30 16.89
C ASN A 37 -5.77 -6.37 17.21
N LYS A 38 -5.84 -5.64 18.33
CA LYS A 38 -4.69 -4.91 18.91
C LYS A 38 -3.51 -5.81 19.30
N SER A 39 -3.61 -7.12 19.12
CA SER A 39 -2.55 -8.10 19.36
C SER A 39 -1.98 -8.73 18.11
N ASP A 40 -2.53 -8.45 16.92
CA ASP A 40 -2.05 -9.08 15.70
C ASP A 40 -0.96 -8.27 15.04
N VAL A 41 0.01 -9.00 14.54
CA VAL A 41 1.15 -8.57 13.75
C VAL A 41 0.76 -7.36 12.92
N ASP A 42 1.39 -6.22 13.19
CA ASP A 42 1.23 -5.03 12.36
C ASP A 42 1.56 -5.40 10.91
N MET A 43 0.53 -5.64 10.12
CA MET A 43 0.67 -6.08 8.73
C MET A 43 1.44 -5.05 7.89
N GLU A 44 1.32 -3.76 8.22
CA GLU A 44 2.09 -2.73 7.52
C GLU A 44 3.58 -2.84 7.86
N GLY A 45 3.92 -2.99 9.15
CA GLY A 45 5.30 -3.18 9.58
C GLY A 45 5.88 -4.51 9.09
N PHE A 46 5.07 -5.57 9.02
CA PHE A 46 5.48 -6.84 8.41
C PHE A 46 5.77 -6.67 6.92
N TRP A 47 4.88 -6.00 6.17
CA TRP A 47 5.02 -5.75 4.74
C TRP A 47 6.24 -4.88 4.46
N GLU A 48 6.38 -3.77 5.18
CA GLU A 48 7.52 -2.87 5.07
C GLU A 48 8.85 -3.62 5.29
N ARG A 49 8.95 -4.38 6.37
CA ARG A 49 10.18 -5.05 6.77
C ARG A 49 10.57 -6.20 5.85
N ASN A 50 9.60 -6.99 5.38
CA ASN A 50 9.88 -8.22 4.65
C ASN A 50 9.83 -8.04 3.13
N LEU A 51 9.11 -7.05 2.62
CA LEU A 51 8.91 -6.84 1.19
C LEU A 51 9.45 -5.51 0.71
N GLU A 52 9.05 -4.38 1.31
CA GLU A 52 9.44 -3.06 0.80
C GLU A 52 10.93 -2.73 1.03
N GLN A 53 11.54 -3.28 2.09
CA GLN A 53 12.97 -3.15 2.34
C GLN A 53 13.83 -4.14 1.53
N SER A 54 13.20 -4.99 0.70
CA SER A 54 13.94 -5.95 -0.12
C SER A 54 14.66 -5.22 -1.26
N GLU A 55 15.98 -5.38 -1.33
CA GLU A 55 16.79 -4.91 -2.46
C GLU A 55 16.65 -5.83 -3.68
N ASN A 56 16.11 -7.03 -3.50
CA ASN A 56 15.92 -8.01 -4.55
C ASN A 56 14.49 -7.91 -5.13
N MET A 57 14.38 -7.35 -6.33
CA MET A 57 13.09 -7.17 -7.01
C MET A 57 12.38 -8.51 -7.32
N ASP A 58 13.12 -9.58 -7.57
CA ASP A 58 12.51 -10.89 -7.84
C ASP A 58 11.95 -11.50 -6.55
N ALA A 59 12.62 -11.32 -5.41
CA ALA A 59 12.11 -11.72 -4.11
C ALA A 59 10.85 -10.92 -3.74
N TYR A 60 10.83 -9.60 -4.00
CA TYR A 60 9.66 -8.76 -3.83
C TYR A 60 8.47 -9.25 -4.66
N ARG A 61 8.68 -9.53 -5.96
CA ARG A 61 7.64 -10.03 -6.86
C ARG A 61 7.10 -11.38 -6.41
N ALA A 62 7.99 -12.32 -6.07
CA ALA A 62 7.60 -13.64 -5.61
C ALA A 62 6.83 -13.58 -4.28
N GLY A 63 7.29 -12.78 -3.32
CA GLY A 63 6.62 -12.58 -2.04
C GLY A 63 5.24 -11.95 -2.20
N SER A 64 5.13 -10.91 -3.04
CA SER A 64 3.85 -10.24 -3.34
C SER A 64 2.87 -11.19 -4.04
N ALA A 65 3.34 -12.02 -4.97
CA ALA A 65 2.51 -13.01 -5.66
C ALA A 65 1.98 -14.07 -4.70
N LEU A 66 2.84 -14.64 -3.84
CA LEU A 66 2.44 -15.62 -2.83
C LEU A 66 1.42 -15.05 -1.83
N PHE A 67 1.61 -13.80 -1.42
CA PHE A 67 0.66 -13.10 -0.56
C PHE A 67 -0.71 -12.95 -1.26
N GLY A 68 -0.71 -12.50 -2.51
CA GLY A 68 -1.93 -12.37 -3.32
C GLY A 68 -2.66 -13.70 -3.53
N GLU A 69 -1.92 -14.79 -3.78
CA GLU A 69 -2.49 -16.13 -3.88
C GLU A 69 -3.11 -16.61 -2.55
N SER A 70 -2.49 -16.29 -1.42
CA SER A 70 -3.03 -16.63 -0.10
C SER A 70 -4.36 -15.94 0.14
N LEU A 71 -4.43 -14.62 -0.11
CA LEU A 71 -5.67 -13.86 0.00
C LEU A 71 -6.76 -14.43 -0.91
N ARG A 72 -6.39 -14.84 -2.13
CA ARG A 72 -7.34 -15.39 -3.09
C ARG A 72 -7.88 -16.76 -2.68
N LYS A 73 -7.07 -17.62 -2.06
CA LYS A 73 -7.50 -18.93 -1.53
C LYS A 73 -8.50 -18.81 -0.39
N ASP A 74 -8.38 -17.73 0.41
CA ASP A 74 -9.27 -17.47 1.53
C ASP A 74 -10.61 -16.83 1.11
N THR A 75 -10.69 -16.33 -0.15
CA THR A 75 -11.90 -15.71 -0.69
C THR A 75 -12.90 -16.79 -1.15
N LYS A 76 -14.16 -16.62 -0.76
CA LYS A 76 -15.22 -17.57 -1.11
C LYS A 76 -15.65 -17.40 -2.58
N PRO A 77 -15.79 -18.49 -3.35
CA PRO A 77 -16.16 -18.41 -4.77
C PRO A 77 -17.57 -17.84 -5.04
N ASP A 78 -18.46 -17.89 -4.07
CA ASP A 78 -19.85 -17.38 -4.13
C ASP A 78 -19.96 -15.90 -3.73
N ASP A 79 -18.85 -15.26 -3.36
CA ASP A 79 -18.81 -13.85 -3.06
C ASP A 79 -19.00 -13.00 -4.33
N LYS A 80 -19.91 -12.03 -4.26
CA LYS A 80 -20.17 -11.09 -5.37
C LYS A 80 -18.94 -10.23 -5.69
N SER A 81 -18.12 -9.92 -4.70
CA SER A 81 -16.86 -9.21 -4.87
C SER A 81 -15.88 -10.02 -5.71
N PHE A 82 -15.79 -11.32 -5.45
CA PHE A 82 -14.94 -12.23 -6.22
C PHE A 82 -15.40 -12.35 -7.69
N ALA A 83 -16.70 -12.42 -7.94
CA ALA A 83 -17.24 -12.42 -9.31
C ALA A 83 -16.88 -11.12 -10.06
N ARG A 84 -16.97 -9.97 -9.39
CA ARG A 84 -16.55 -8.68 -9.91
C ARG A 84 -15.04 -8.65 -10.24
N ASP A 85 -14.22 -9.23 -9.38
CA ASP A 85 -12.78 -9.29 -9.60
C ASP A 85 -12.40 -10.17 -10.80
N ILE A 86 -13.08 -11.29 -11.01
CA ILE A 86 -12.89 -12.11 -12.22
C ILE A 86 -13.21 -11.32 -13.49
N ILE A 87 -14.27 -10.51 -13.48
CA ILE A 87 -14.63 -9.66 -14.63
C ILE A 87 -13.54 -8.60 -14.85
N ARG A 88 -13.04 -7.96 -13.82
CA ARG A 88 -11.94 -6.99 -13.91
C ARG A 88 -10.67 -7.63 -14.46
N GLU A 89 -10.29 -8.79 -13.96
CA GLU A 89 -9.09 -9.53 -14.37
C GLU A 89 -9.15 -9.95 -15.84
N SER A 90 -10.30 -10.44 -16.28
CA SER A 90 -10.55 -10.80 -17.68
C SER A 90 -10.45 -9.58 -18.61
N PHE A 91 -10.91 -8.41 -18.15
CA PHE A 91 -10.73 -7.14 -18.88
C PHE A 91 -9.28 -6.66 -18.87
N MET A 92 -8.58 -6.72 -17.73
CA MET A 92 -7.16 -6.38 -17.65
C MET A 92 -6.33 -7.22 -18.61
N LYS A 93 -6.59 -8.53 -18.69
CA LYS A 93 -5.94 -9.43 -19.63
C LYS A 93 -6.24 -9.05 -21.09
N ARG A 94 -7.50 -8.70 -21.40
CA ARG A 94 -7.85 -8.17 -22.71
C ARG A 94 -7.01 -6.96 -23.07
N LYS A 95 -6.85 -6.00 -22.14
CA LYS A 95 -6.04 -4.81 -22.36
C LYS A 95 -4.57 -5.12 -22.62
N ILE A 96 -3.99 -6.04 -21.89
CA ILE A 96 -2.61 -6.49 -22.14
C ILE A 96 -2.50 -7.08 -23.55
N ASN A 97 -3.42 -7.95 -23.95
CA ASN A 97 -3.43 -8.57 -25.28
C ASN A 97 -3.60 -7.53 -26.39
N GLU A 98 -4.45 -6.51 -26.21
CA GLU A 98 -4.60 -5.42 -27.17
C GLU A 98 -3.27 -4.68 -27.46
N TYR A 99 -2.40 -4.52 -26.44
CA TYR A 99 -1.07 -3.91 -26.62
C TYR A 99 -0.11 -4.85 -27.34
N ILE A 100 -0.15 -6.14 -27.05
CA ILE A 100 0.64 -7.15 -27.76
C ILE A 100 0.23 -7.18 -29.24
N GLU A 101 -1.06 -7.19 -29.54
CA GLU A 101 -1.60 -7.16 -30.92
C GLU A 101 -1.25 -5.89 -31.68
N LYS A 102 -1.10 -4.74 -30.99
CA LYS A 102 -0.60 -3.49 -31.57
C LYS A 102 0.91 -3.52 -31.87
N GLY A 103 1.60 -4.62 -31.55
CA GLY A 103 3.01 -4.82 -31.85
C GLY A 103 3.97 -4.40 -30.73
N PHE A 104 3.46 -4.15 -29.53
CA PHE A 104 4.35 -3.96 -28.38
C PHE A 104 4.96 -5.32 -27.98
N ASP A 105 6.26 -5.31 -27.74
CA ASP A 105 7.00 -6.46 -27.28
C ASP A 105 6.55 -6.82 -25.85
N SER A 106 6.07 -8.04 -25.66
CA SER A 106 5.56 -8.50 -24.35
C SER A 106 6.58 -8.37 -23.21
N GLU A 107 7.87 -8.52 -23.51
CA GLU A 107 8.94 -8.34 -22.53
C GLU A 107 9.12 -6.87 -22.07
N LYS A 108 8.54 -5.92 -22.80
CA LYS A 108 8.57 -4.49 -22.49
C LYS A 108 7.27 -3.96 -21.88
N ILE A 109 6.26 -4.83 -21.73
CA ILE A 109 5.00 -4.49 -21.07
C ILE A 109 5.13 -4.79 -19.58
N VAL A 110 4.92 -3.77 -18.75
CA VAL A 110 4.89 -3.93 -17.30
C VAL A 110 3.48 -3.60 -16.82
N ALA A 111 2.77 -4.60 -16.31
CA ALA A 111 1.48 -4.42 -15.65
C ALA A 111 1.67 -4.27 -14.14
N ILE A 112 1.11 -3.21 -13.56
CA ILE A 112 1.14 -2.98 -12.11
C ILE A 112 -0.27 -3.19 -11.58
N THR A 113 -0.46 -4.22 -10.77
CA THR A 113 -1.74 -4.62 -10.20
C THR A 113 -1.66 -4.78 -8.69
N GLY A 114 -2.81 -4.82 -8.01
CA GLY A 114 -2.85 -5.35 -6.66
C GLY A 114 -2.44 -6.83 -6.65
N ALA A 115 -1.72 -7.25 -5.60
CA ALA A 115 -1.17 -8.61 -5.51
C ALA A 115 -2.22 -9.71 -5.70
N PHE A 116 -3.45 -9.48 -5.24
CA PHE A 116 -4.60 -10.38 -5.40
C PHE A 116 -4.91 -10.74 -6.87
N HIS A 117 -4.71 -9.79 -7.79
CA HIS A 117 -5.06 -9.97 -9.21
C HIS A 117 -3.92 -10.58 -10.04
N THR A 118 -2.67 -10.52 -9.55
CA THR A 118 -1.49 -10.88 -10.35
C THR A 118 -1.54 -12.31 -10.85
N SER A 119 -1.67 -13.29 -9.96
CA SER A 119 -1.72 -14.71 -10.32
C SER A 119 -2.95 -15.06 -11.15
N ALA A 120 -4.07 -14.38 -10.93
CA ALA A 120 -5.29 -14.58 -11.68
C ALA A 120 -5.15 -14.13 -13.14
N ILE A 121 -4.59 -12.94 -13.38
CA ILE A 121 -4.36 -12.44 -14.74
C ILE A 121 -3.42 -13.39 -15.49
N GLU A 122 -2.40 -13.91 -14.84
CA GLU A 122 -1.46 -14.87 -15.41
C GLU A 122 -2.13 -16.20 -15.76
N SER A 123 -2.97 -16.74 -14.87
CA SER A 123 -3.60 -18.06 -14.99
C SER A 123 -4.91 -18.08 -15.79
N LEU A 124 -5.55 -16.93 -16.04
CA LEU A 124 -6.82 -16.84 -16.79
C LEU A 124 -6.65 -17.39 -18.22
N GLU A 125 -7.45 -18.41 -18.56
CA GLU A 125 -7.45 -19.01 -19.88
C GLU A 125 -7.97 -18.09 -20.96
N GLY A 126 -8.92 -17.18 -20.65
CA GLY A 126 -9.56 -16.27 -21.60
C GLY A 126 -9.51 -14.80 -21.19
N ALA A 127 -9.26 -13.95 -22.19
CA ALA A 127 -9.49 -12.53 -22.06
C ALA A 127 -10.95 -12.20 -22.41
N MET A 128 -11.52 -11.14 -21.85
CA MET A 128 -12.87 -10.70 -22.14
C MET A 128 -13.07 -10.43 -23.64
N SER A 129 -14.10 -11.03 -24.22
CA SER A 129 -14.47 -10.82 -25.61
C SER A 129 -15.19 -9.48 -25.81
N ASP A 130 -15.28 -9.04 -27.09
CA ASP A 130 -16.03 -7.84 -27.44
C ASP A 130 -17.50 -7.91 -27.09
N LYS A 131 -18.09 -9.12 -27.17
CA LYS A 131 -19.49 -9.34 -26.84
C LYS A 131 -19.73 -9.17 -25.33
N GLU A 132 -18.86 -9.74 -24.51
CA GLU A 132 -18.92 -9.61 -23.05
C GLU A 132 -18.72 -8.15 -22.63
N TYR A 133 -17.71 -7.49 -23.16
CA TYR A 133 -17.45 -6.09 -22.86
C TYR A 133 -18.61 -5.15 -23.22
N LYS A 134 -19.23 -5.35 -24.39
CA LYS A 134 -20.39 -4.57 -24.80
C LYS A 134 -21.65 -4.89 -24.02
N GLY A 135 -21.71 -6.06 -23.37
CA GLY A 135 -22.81 -6.49 -22.53
C GLY A 135 -22.75 -5.98 -21.08
N LEU A 136 -21.62 -5.36 -20.67
CA LEU A 136 -21.51 -4.81 -19.32
C LEU A 136 -22.41 -3.58 -19.17
N GLU A 137 -23.10 -3.53 -18.03
CA GLU A 137 -23.92 -2.37 -17.67
C GLU A 137 -23.04 -1.14 -17.41
N ARG A 138 -23.45 0.00 -17.95
CA ARG A 138 -22.77 1.28 -17.77
C ARG A 138 -23.69 2.27 -17.06
N ARG A 139 -23.14 3.06 -16.16
CA ARG A 139 -23.82 4.16 -15.51
C ARG A 139 -23.16 5.48 -15.85
N GLU A 140 -23.96 6.52 -15.91
CA GLU A 140 -23.44 7.86 -16.08
C GLU A 140 -22.45 8.18 -14.96
N SER A 141 -21.24 8.61 -15.35
CA SER A 141 -20.18 8.95 -14.41
C SER A 141 -19.57 10.30 -14.72
N ASN A 142 -19.13 11.01 -13.70
CA ASN A 142 -18.41 12.27 -13.84
C ASN A 142 -17.00 12.11 -13.27
N ILE A 143 -16.03 12.63 -14.00
CA ILE A 143 -14.62 12.62 -13.56
C ILE A 143 -14.28 14.00 -13.01
N THR A 144 -13.69 14.04 -11.84
CA THR A 144 -13.16 15.27 -11.25
C THR A 144 -11.72 15.04 -10.78
N LEU A 145 -10.91 16.09 -10.88
CA LEU A 145 -9.56 16.07 -10.30
C LEU A 145 -9.64 16.39 -8.82
N MET A 146 -9.08 15.53 -8.02
CA MET A 146 -8.96 15.71 -6.58
C MET A 146 -7.49 15.87 -6.18
N PRO A 147 -7.11 16.97 -5.52
CA PRO A 147 -5.73 17.11 -5.05
C PRO A 147 -5.45 16.09 -3.95
N TYR A 148 -4.37 15.35 -4.10
CA TYR A 148 -3.85 14.44 -3.08
C TYR A 148 -2.90 15.21 -2.15
N SER A 149 -3.33 15.41 -0.89
CA SER A 149 -2.46 15.83 0.20
C SER A 149 -2.12 14.62 1.07
N TYR A 150 -1.09 14.70 1.88
CA TYR A 150 -0.78 13.64 2.86
C TYR A 150 -1.96 13.29 3.75
N TYR A 151 -2.74 14.29 4.16
CA TYR A 151 -3.97 14.06 4.92
C TYR A 151 -4.98 13.21 4.13
N ARG A 152 -5.23 13.55 2.86
CA ARG A 152 -6.17 12.78 2.02
C ARG A 152 -5.69 11.36 1.71
N LEU A 153 -4.38 11.16 1.58
CA LEU A 153 -3.78 9.85 1.40
C LEU A 153 -3.71 9.04 2.70
N SER A 154 -4.01 9.66 3.86
CA SER A 154 -3.95 8.96 5.13
C SER A 154 -5.21 8.12 5.37
N LYS A 155 -5.06 7.02 6.11
CA LYS A 155 -6.18 6.19 6.60
C LYS A 155 -7.20 6.99 7.43
N ARG A 156 -6.79 8.12 8.02
CA ARG A 156 -7.65 9.00 8.84
C ARG A 156 -8.83 9.59 8.08
N THR A 157 -8.80 9.62 6.76
CA THR A 157 -9.88 10.13 5.92
C THR A 157 -10.91 9.07 5.54
N GLY A 158 -10.72 7.80 5.93
CA GLY A 158 -11.53 6.68 5.48
C GLY A 158 -11.25 6.27 4.03
N TYR A 159 -10.15 6.73 3.44
CA TYR A 159 -9.73 6.28 2.12
C TYR A 159 -9.19 4.86 2.20
N GLY A 160 -9.87 3.89 1.57
CA GLY A 160 -9.58 2.46 1.68
C GLY A 160 -8.16 2.04 1.28
N ALA A 161 -7.54 2.77 0.33
CA ALA A 161 -6.14 2.60 -0.05
C ALA A 161 -5.20 3.56 0.70
N GLY A 162 -5.66 4.14 1.83
CA GLY A 162 -4.89 5.10 2.61
C GLY A 162 -3.73 4.44 3.34
N ASN A 163 -2.68 5.21 3.57
CA ASN A 163 -1.51 4.82 4.34
C ASN A 163 -1.50 5.49 5.72
N ALA A 164 -0.91 4.85 6.74
CA ALA A 164 -0.83 5.41 8.09
C ALA A 164 0.03 6.69 8.14
N ALA A 165 1.09 6.77 7.34
CA ALA A 165 2.04 7.87 7.35
C ALA A 165 2.64 8.18 5.96
N PRO A 166 1.86 8.75 5.03
CA PRO A 166 2.33 9.00 3.66
C PRO A 166 3.62 9.83 3.58
N ALA A 167 3.80 10.80 4.47
CA ALA A 167 5.00 11.63 4.52
C ALA A 167 6.27 10.84 4.91
N TYR A 168 6.13 9.82 5.76
CA TYR A 168 7.23 8.93 6.12
C TYR A 168 7.70 8.12 4.91
N TYR A 169 6.77 7.52 4.17
CA TYR A 169 7.10 6.73 2.97
C TYR A 169 7.68 7.60 1.85
N GLU A 170 7.31 8.87 1.77
CA GLU A 170 7.99 9.78 0.85
C GLU A 170 9.44 10.03 1.26
N LEU A 171 9.74 10.19 2.55
CA LEU A 171 11.12 10.31 3.03
C LEU A 171 11.93 9.03 2.74
N LEU A 172 11.34 7.86 2.93
CA LEU A 172 11.97 6.58 2.61
C LEU A 172 12.29 6.50 1.10
N TRP A 173 11.33 6.86 0.25
CA TRP A 173 11.53 6.93 -1.20
C TRP A 173 12.62 7.91 -1.62
N GLN A 174 12.67 9.09 -1.02
CA GLN A 174 13.75 10.06 -1.26
C GLN A 174 15.12 9.50 -0.86
N GLY A 175 15.18 8.72 0.23
CA GLY A 175 16.37 8.00 0.65
C GLY A 175 16.86 7.02 -0.42
N PHE A 176 15.98 6.19 -0.96
CA PHE A 176 16.31 5.28 -2.05
C PHE A 176 16.81 6.01 -3.30
N LEU A 177 16.11 7.06 -3.72
CA LEU A 177 16.50 7.84 -4.91
C LEU A 177 17.86 8.52 -4.76
N SER A 178 18.22 8.95 -3.56
CA SER A 178 19.50 9.61 -3.28
C SER A 178 20.65 8.65 -2.93
N GLY A 179 20.37 7.36 -2.77
CA GLY A 179 21.31 6.36 -2.27
C GLY A 179 21.65 6.52 -0.79
N ASP A 180 20.87 7.30 -0.05
CA ASP A 180 21.02 7.51 1.39
C ASP A 180 19.88 6.84 2.15
N ILE A 181 20.00 5.55 2.38
CA ILE A 181 19.01 4.75 3.08
C ILE A 181 18.73 5.20 4.52
N THR A 182 19.60 6.05 5.09
CA THR A 182 19.44 6.59 6.46
C THR A 182 18.72 7.95 6.48
N LEU A 183 18.34 8.48 5.33
CA LEU A 183 17.73 9.80 5.21
C LEU A 183 16.41 9.88 5.98
N HIS A 184 15.55 8.87 5.84
CA HIS A 184 14.21 8.85 6.46
C HIS A 184 14.30 8.91 7.98
N GLU A 185 15.14 8.11 8.63
CA GLU A 185 15.30 8.08 10.08
C GLU A 185 15.81 9.42 10.63
N ARG A 186 16.83 10.00 9.99
CA ARG A 186 17.38 11.30 10.42
C ARG A 186 16.37 12.43 10.25
N LYS A 187 15.69 12.48 9.12
CA LYS A 187 14.67 13.49 8.82
C LYS A 187 13.48 13.36 9.74
N TYR A 188 12.96 12.15 9.95
CA TYR A 188 11.83 11.88 10.83
C TYR A 188 12.13 12.33 12.26
N LEU A 189 13.21 11.82 12.88
CA LEU A 189 13.55 12.09 14.27
C LEU A 189 13.92 13.56 14.51
N SER A 190 14.66 14.19 13.58
CA SER A 190 15.00 15.61 13.71
C SER A 190 13.77 16.51 13.54
N SER A 191 12.85 16.17 12.65
CA SER A 191 11.60 16.92 12.45
C SER A 191 10.69 16.80 13.66
N LEU A 192 10.57 15.60 14.22
CA LEU A 192 9.82 15.36 15.45
C LEU A 192 10.40 16.15 16.62
N ALA A 193 11.70 16.09 16.83
CA ALA A 193 12.38 16.86 17.89
C ALA A 193 12.19 18.37 17.72
N LYS A 194 12.22 18.87 16.46
CA LYS A 194 11.93 20.28 16.15
C LYS A 194 10.49 20.62 16.54
N TYR A 195 9.53 19.80 16.11
CA TYR A 195 8.12 20.00 16.44
C TYR A 195 7.87 20.03 17.95
N MET A 196 8.45 19.07 18.70
CA MET A 196 8.32 19.05 20.17
C MET A 196 8.87 20.32 20.81
N ARG A 197 10.04 20.82 20.40
CA ARG A 197 10.62 22.09 20.91
C ARG A 197 9.73 23.29 20.61
N GLU A 198 9.15 23.35 19.43
CA GLU A 198 8.24 24.45 19.03
C GLU A 198 6.94 24.44 19.83
N HIS A 199 6.56 23.29 20.41
CA HIS A 199 5.38 23.12 21.27
C HIS A 199 5.68 23.03 22.76
N GLY A 200 6.87 23.49 23.17
CA GLY A 200 7.23 23.61 24.59
C GLY A 200 7.93 22.38 25.18
N GLY A 201 8.15 21.34 24.40
CA GLY A 201 8.92 20.17 24.83
C GLY A 201 10.43 20.46 24.90
N ILE A 202 11.10 19.80 25.83
CA ILE A 202 12.56 19.89 26.00
C ILE A 202 13.20 18.63 25.42
N VAL A 203 13.72 18.72 24.20
CA VAL A 203 14.41 17.61 23.54
C VAL A 203 15.81 18.03 23.17
N SER A 204 16.81 17.34 23.69
CA SER A 204 18.23 17.58 23.41
C SER A 204 18.68 16.87 22.12
N SER A 205 19.77 17.31 21.53
CA SER A 205 20.40 16.62 20.40
C SER A 205 20.89 15.21 20.79
N ALA A 206 21.30 15.01 22.02
CA ALA A 206 21.70 13.70 22.53
C ALA A 206 20.54 12.70 22.51
N GLN A 207 19.32 13.13 22.89
CA GLN A 207 18.12 12.28 22.83
C GLN A 207 17.78 11.89 21.36
N VAL A 208 17.96 12.78 20.40
CA VAL A 208 17.76 12.46 18.99
C VAL A 208 18.78 11.42 18.49
N ILE A 209 20.05 11.55 18.91
CA ILE A 209 21.09 10.58 18.57
C ILE A 209 20.79 9.22 19.18
N GLU A 210 20.41 9.17 20.46
CA GLU A 210 20.03 7.93 21.11
C GLU A 210 18.77 7.29 20.49
N ALA A 211 17.76 8.08 20.11
CA ALA A 211 16.59 7.59 19.41
C ALA A 211 16.98 6.97 18.06
N THR A 212 17.89 7.60 17.33
CA THR A 212 18.39 7.05 16.05
C THR A 212 19.10 5.71 16.28
N ARG A 213 19.95 5.63 17.31
CA ARG A 213 20.66 4.39 17.66
C ARG A 213 19.68 3.29 18.07
N LEU A 214 18.75 3.61 18.96
CA LEU A 214 17.75 2.65 19.44
C LEU A 214 16.86 2.14 18.31
N ALA A 215 16.41 3.02 17.39
CA ALA A 215 15.61 2.61 16.25
C ALA A 215 16.33 1.58 15.37
N ARG A 216 17.61 1.78 15.10
CA ARG A 216 18.43 0.82 14.35
C ARG A 216 18.60 -0.51 15.06
N GLU A 217 18.80 -0.48 16.39
CA GLU A 217 18.89 -1.70 17.19
C GLU A 217 17.57 -2.48 17.19
N LEU A 218 16.43 -1.77 17.32
CA LEU A 218 15.09 -2.38 17.22
C LEU A 218 14.87 -3.02 15.86
N ALA A 219 15.25 -2.35 14.78
CA ALA A 219 15.17 -2.91 13.43
C ALA A 219 15.92 -4.24 13.32
N VAL A 220 17.16 -4.29 13.79
CA VAL A 220 17.99 -5.52 13.77
C VAL A 220 17.36 -6.63 14.62
N ILE A 221 16.89 -6.33 15.84
CA ILE A 221 16.24 -7.30 16.72
C ILE A 221 14.97 -7.87 16.08
N ARG A 222 14.24 -7.04 15.33
CA ARG A 222 13.01 -7.41 14.62
C ARG A 222 13.26 -8.00 13.23
N GLY A 223 14.53 -8.21 12.84
CA GLY A 223 14.92 -8.87 11.60
C GLY A 223 14.91 -7.96 10.36
N GLY A 224 14.84 -6.64 10.52
CA GLY A 224 14.93 -5.65 9.45
C GLY A 224 16.36 -5.17 9.18
N SER A 225 16.56 -4.50 8.05
CA SER A 225 17.85 -3.88 7.66
C SER A 225 17.91 -2.40 7.98
N VAL A 226 16.76 -1.72 7.95
CA VAL A 226 16.61 -0.31 8.31
C VAL A 226 15.41 -0.13 9.24
N PRO A 227 15.36 0.94 10.06
CA PRO A 227 14.23 1.19 10.94
C PRO A 227 12.93 1.40 10.17
N THR A 228 11.87 0.70 10.60
CA THR A 228 10.50 0.96 10.16
C THR A 228 9.91 2.17 10.89
N LEU A 229 8.75 2.62 10.46
CA LEU A 229 8.00 3.67 11.16
C LEU A 229 7.72 3.30 12.63
N GLU A 230 7.45 2.03 12.92
CA GLU A 230 7.21 1.53 14.27
C GLU A 230 8.48 1.61 15.12
N ASP A 231 9.62 1.18 14.58
CA ASP A 231 10.92 1.28 15.28
C ASP A 231 11.27 2.73 15.63
N LEU A 232 10.98 3.66 14.72
CA LEU A 232 11.18 5.10 14.93
C LEU A 232 10.25 5.67 15.99
N LYS A 233 8.97 5.24 16.01
CA LYS A 233 8.00 5.64 17.05
C LYS A 233 8.43 5.14 18.43
N ASP A 234 8.73 3.86 18.55
CA ASP A 234 9.15 3.26 19.82
C ASP A 234 10.42 3.93 20.37
N ALA A 235 11.39 4.16 19.52
CA ALA A 235 12.62 4.87 19.90
C ALA A 235 12.34 6.33 20.31
N SER A 236 11.43 7.01 19.60
CA SER A 236 11.04 8.38 19.94
C SER A 236 10.38 8.48 21.31
N ILE A 237 9.42 7.59 21.59
CA ILE A 237 8.72 7.54 22.87
C ILE A 237 9.72 7.28 24.00
N THR A 238 10.63 6.34 23.81
CA THR A 238 11.61 5.95 24.81
C THR A 238 12.61 7.06 25.09
N CYS A 239 13.18 7.66 24.06
CA CYS A 239 14.31 8.60 24.21
C CYS A 239 13.88 10.06 24.32
N MET A 240 12.75 10.47 23.74
CA MET A 240 12.31 11.86 23.68
C MET A 240 11.01 12.13 24.45
N GLY A 241 10.12 11.11 24.58
CA GLY A 241 8.83 11.23 25.26
C GLY A 241 8.81 10.71 26.68
N GLY A 242 9.97 10.52 27.32
CA GLY A 242 10.04 10.04 28.70
C GLY A 242 9.38 8.67 28.96
N GLY A 243 9.15 7.88 27.90
CA GLY A 243 8.47 6.59 27.96
C GLY A 243 6.94 6.67 27.90
N SER A 244 6.37 7.85 27.68
CA SER A 244 4.92 8.08 27.63
C SER A 244 4.47 8.72 26.33
N PHE A 245 3.38 8.20 25.74
CA PHE A 245 2.73 8.79 24.59
C PHE A 245 2.11 10.18 24.87
N GLY A 246 1.75 10.44 26.13
CA GLY A 246 1.07 11.69 26.52
C GLY A 246 1.98 12.91 26.53
N GLU A 247 3.29 12.73 26.40
CA GLU A 247 4.27 13.80 26.39
C GLU A 247 4.81 14.11 24.97
N MET A 248 4.32 13.41 23.96
CA MET A 248 4.60 13.62 22.54
C MET A 248 3.46 14.28 21.80
#